data_e0f9ba687e661fc5cc66f5de95a84493
#
_entry.id   e0f9ba687e661fc5cc66f5de95a84493
#
_cell.length_a   1.000
_cell.length_b   1.000
_cell.length_c   1.000
_cell.angle_alpha   90.00
_cell.angle_beta   90.00
_cell.angle_gamma   90.00
#
_symmetry.space_group_name_H-M   'P 1'
#
loop_
_entity.id
_entity.type
_entity.pdbx_description
1 polymer ?
#
loop_
_entity_poly.entity_id
_entity_poly.type
_entity_poly.pdbx_seq_one_letter_code
_entity_poly.pdbx_strand_id
1 'polypeptide(L)'
;SKPVTVQFAIPKNFLSSDLEILHKLVQERFLGNTVLDIHYRLRTEIPQIVQKYFKITDNVLDLFDYIFSQLFKELIFIEGKVASLTYADLKTYQFLDNPQHVALELRSAISDDEVTKISVAESTEEALENVTVMSHKFLIPYRGMALMHVIGPIEMDYRRMVSLVNVISRVLVMKLTDYYRYLNSNHYEVN
;
A
#
# COMPACT_ATOMS: atom_id res chain seq x y z
N SER A 1 0.25 18.95 -4.62
CA SER A 1 0.54 17.65 -5.26
C SER A 1 0.73 17.84 -6.75
N LYS A 2 1.66 17.12 -7.37
CA LYS A 2 1.82 17.17 -8.83
C LYS A 2 0.62 16.49 -9.50
N PRO A 3 0.11 17.02 -10.64
CA PRO A 3 -0.93 16.35 -11.39
C PRO A 3 -0.42 15.00 -11.91
N VAL A 4 -1.25 13.97 -11.81
CA VAL A 4 -0.97 12.64 -12.34
C VAL A 4 -1.89 12.41 -13.53
N THR A 5 -1.30 12.06 -14.68
CA THR A 5 -2.06 11.70 -15.87
C THR A 5 -2.04 10.18 -16.02
N VAL A 6 -3.21 9.58 -16.12
CA VAL A 6 -3.37 8.14 -16.32
C VAL A 6 -3.99 7.91 -17.70
N GLN A 7 -3.33 7.10 -18.53
CA GLN A 7 -3.85 6.64 -19.81
C GLN A 7 -4.38 5.22 -19.64
N PHE A 8 -5.59 4.97 -20.12
CA PHE A 8 -6.19 3.64 -20.07
C PHE A 8 -6.95 3.34 -21.37
N ALA A 9 -7.01 2.07 -21.71
CA ALA A 9 -7.80 1.61 -22.83
C ALA A 9 -9.26 1.41 -22.41
N ILE A 10 -10.18 2.00 -23.14
CA ILE A 10 -11.61 1.79 -22.89
C ILE A 10 -11.97 0.37 -23.35
N PRO A 11 -12.66 -0.43 -22.51
CA PRO A 11 -13.13 -1.75 -22.93
C PRO A 11 -14.01 -1.68 -24.16
N LYS A 12 -13.86 -2.64 -25.08
CA LYS A 12 -14.55 -2.66 -26.38
C LYS A 12 -16.08 -2.62 -26.28
N ASN A 13 -16.63 -2.98 -25.13
CA ASN A 13 -18.08 -3.06 -24.88
C ASN A 13 -18.64 -1.83 -24.20
N PHE A 14 -17.83 -0.78 -24.00
CA PHE A 14 -18.27 0.48 -23.44
C PHE A 14 -19.00 1.32 -24.49
N LEU A 15 -20.18 1.78 -24.14
CA LEU A 15 -20.98 2.71 -24.95
C LEU A 15 -20.61 4.16 -24.60
N SER A 16 -20.91 5.10 -25.48
CA SER A 16 -20.73 6.53 -25.21
C SER A 16 -21.52 6.99 -23.98
N SER A 17 -22.71 6.41 -23.76
CA SER A 17 -23.51 6.62 -22.55
C SER A 17 -22.82 6.19 -21.26
N ASP A 18 -22.02 5.12 -21.29
CA ASP A 18 -21.31 4.62 -20.12
C ASP A 18 -20.17 5.58 -19.73
N LEU A 19 -19.54 6.22 -20.73
CA LEU A 19 -18.52 7.25 -20.50
C LEU A 19 -19.13 8.52 -19.87
N GLU A 20 -20.32 8.92 -20.30
CA GLU A 20 -21.03 10.05 -19.70
C GLU A 20 -21.40 9.77 -18.24
N ILE A 21 -21.89 8.56 -17.95
CA ILE A 21 -22.20 8.13 -16.57
C ILE A 21 -20.91 8.11 -15.74
N LEU A 22 -19.81 7.56 -16.28
CA LEU A 22 -18.51 7.51 -15.62
C LEU A 22 -18.01 8.93 -15.30
N HIS A 23 -18.07 9.84 -16.27
CA HIS A 23 -17.67 11.23 -16.11
C HIS A 23 -18.48 11.93 -15.01
N LYS A 24 -19.80 11.77 -15.04
CA LYS A 24 -20.71 12.33 -14.03
C LYS A 24 -20.41 11.77 -12.64
N LEU A 25 -20.18 10.48 -12.53
CA LEU A 25 -19.84 9.82 -11.27
C LEU A 25 -18.52 10.36 -10.69
N VAL A 26 -17.50 10.55 -11.53
CA VAL A 26 -16.22 11.16 -11.10
C VAL A 26 -16.42 12.59 -10.63
N GLN A 27 -17.21 13.40 -11.38
CA GLN A 27 -17.49 14.78 -11.00
C GLN A 27 -18.26 14.89 -9.68
N GLU A 28 -19.32 14.08 -9.51
CA GLU A 28 -20.19 14.18 -8.33
C GLU A 28 -19.60 13.54 -7.07
N ARG A 29 -18.76 12.50 -7.21
CA ARG A 29 -18.33 11.68 -6.09
C ARG A 29 -16.84 11.80 -5.73
N PHE A 30 -16.02 12.26 -6.67
CA PHE A 30 -14.57 12.32 -6.44
C PHE A 30 -14.03 13.75 -6.43
N LEU A 31 -14.59 14.64 -7.24
CA LEU A 31 -14.08 16.00 -7.34
C LEU A 31 -14.25 16.74 -5.99
N GLY A 32 -13.17 17.34 -5.51
CA GLY A 32 -13.17 18.05 -4.23
C GLY A 32 -13.03 17.16 -2.98
N ASN A 33 -13.03 15.85 -3.14
CA ASN A 33 -12.82 14.92 -2.03
C ASN A 33 -11.33 14.59 -1.85
N THR A 34 -10.96 14.20 -0.62
CA THR A 34 -9.60 13.73 -0.36
C THR A 34 -9.35 12.37 -1.01
N VAL A 35 -8.09 12.05 -1.29
CA VAL A 35 -7.69 10.74 -1.82
C VAL A 35 -8.17 9.59 -0.91
N LEU A 36 -8.25 9.82 0.39
CA LEU A 36 -8.75 8.85 1.37
C LEU A 36 -10.27 8.63 1.25
N ASP A 37 -11.03 9.72 1.10
CA ASP A 37 -12.47 9.62 0.90
C ASP A 37 -12.78 8.88 -0.40
N ILE A 38 -12.03 9.16 -1.46
CA ILE A 38 -12.15 8.47 -2.75
C ILE A 38 -11.88 6.98 -2.57
N HIS A 39 -10.80 6.61 -1.86
CA HIS A 39 -10.47 5.20 -1.60
C HIS A 39 -11.57 4.48 -0.80
N TYR A 40 -12.12 5.14 0.21
CA TYR A 40 -13.23 4.59 0.97
C TYR A 40 -14.48 4.38 0.10
N ARG A 41 -14.85 5.39 -0.71
CA ARG A 41 -16.01 5.33 -1.59
C ARG A 41 -15.89 4.27 -2.68
N LEU A 42 -14.69 4.07 -3.23
CA LEU A 42 -14.42 3.02 -4.21
C LEU A 42 -14.73 1.62 -3.69
N ARG A 43 -14.57 1.39 -2.38
CA ARG A 43 -14.85 0.09 -1.77
C ARG A 43 -16.27 -0.05 -1.23
N THR A 44 -16.97 1.04 -0.98
CA THR A 44 -18.29 1.03 -0.32
C THR A 44 -19.41 1.46 -1.24
N GLU A 45 -19.37 2.68 -1.77
CA GLU A 45 -20.44 3.28 -2.56
C GLU A 45 -20.38 2.89 -4.04
N ILE A 46 -19.18 2.94 -4.63
CA ILE A 46 -19.00 2.81 -6.07
C ILE A 46 -19.46 1.45 -6.61
N PRO A 47 -19.16 0.31 -5.98
CA PRO A 47 -19.68 -0.98 -6.45
C PRO A 47 -21.20 -1.02 -6.56
N GLN A 48 -21.90 -0.43 -5.60
CA GLN A 48 -23.37 -0.36 -5.60
C GLN A 48 -23.91 0.54 -6.71
N ILE A 49 -23.25 1.68 -6.93
CA ILE A 49 -23.62 2.61 -7.99
C ILE A 49 -23.37 1.99 -9.37
N VAL A 50 -22.22 1.33 -9.55
CA VAL A 50 -21.86 0.65 -10.79
C VAL A 50 -22.87 -0.44 -11.12
N GLN A 51 -23.25 -1.29 -10.15
CA GLN A 51 -24.27 -2.32 -10.33
C GLN A 51 -25.62 -1.74 -10.77
N LYS A 52 -25.96 -0.55 -10.33
CA LYS A 52 -27.25 0.08 -10.64
C LYS A 52 -27.29 0.69 -12.04
N TYR A 53 -26.20 1.27 -12.52
CA TYR A 53 -26.18 2.08 -13.73
C TYR A 53 -25.47 1.45 -14.92
N PHE A 54 -24.62 0.46 -14.71
CA PHE A 54 -23.86 -0.19 -15.77
C PHE A 54 -24.33 -1.62 -16.01
N LYS A 55 -24.47 -1.99 -17.28
CA LYS A 55 -24.82 -3.36 -17.67
C LYS A 55 -23.66 -4.35 -17.52
N ILE A 56 -22.42 -3.86 -17.56
CA ILE A 56 -21.19 -4.66 -17.45
C ILE A 56 -20.42 -4.13 -16.25
N THR A 57 -20.74 -4.68 -15.09
CA THR A 57 -20.25 -4.21 -13.79
C THR A 57 -18.76 -4.44 -13.60
N ASP A 58 -18.27 -5.63 -13.97
CA ASP A 58 -16.90 -6.05 -13.70
C ASP A 58 -15.89 -5.18 -14.44
N ASN A 59 -16.12 -4.91 -15.72
CA ASN A 59 -15.20 -4.06 -16.52
C ASN A 59 -15.10 -2.61 -16.02
N VAL A 60 -16.16 -2.09 -15.39
CA VAL A 60 -16.16 -0.74 -14.83
C VAL A 60 -15.41 -0.69 -13.52
N LEU A 61 -15.60 -1.69 -12.66
CA LEU A 61 -14.88 -1.81 -11.40
C LEU A 61 -13.38 -2.02 -11.65
N ASP A 62 -13.02 -2.90 -12.59
CA ASP A 62 -11.62 -3.13 -13.01
C ASP A 62 -10.98 -1.84 -13.55
N LEU A 63 -11.74 -1.05 -14.32
CA LEU A 63 -11.27 0.24 -14.81
C LEU A 63 -11.00 1.22 -13.68
N PHE A 64 -11.90 1.32 -12.71
CA PHE A 64 -11.69 2.14 -11.52
C PHE A 64 -10.49 1.67 -10.72
N ASP A 65 -10.38 0.37 -10.46
CA ASP A 65 -9.24 -0.20 -9.73
C ASP A 65 -7.92 0.08 -10.47
N TYR A 66 -7.89 -0.04 -11.79
CA TYR A 66 -6.72 0.31 -12.60
C TYR A 66 -6.36 1.79 -12.48
N ILE A 67 -7.31 2.71 -12.70
CA ILE A 67 -7.07 4.16 -12.64
C ILE A 67 -6.56 4.56 -11.24
N PHE A 68 -7.22 4.04 -10.21
CA PHE A 68 -6.90 4.42 -8.84
C PHE A 68 -5.66 3.72 -8.28
N SER A 69 -5.32 2.53 -8.75
CA SER A 69 -4.05 1.88 -8.42
C SER A 69 -2.84 2.72 -8.84
N GLN A 70 -2.97 3.47 -9.94
CA GLN A 70 -1.93 4.40 -10.37
C GLN A 70 -1.81 5.64 -9.47
N LEU A 71 -2.90 6.02 -8.80
CA LEU A 71 -2.93 7.13 -7.84
C LEU A 71 -2.50 6.70 -6.44
N PHE A 72 -2.79 5.47 -6.07
CA PHE A 72 -2.43 4.86 -4.79
C PHE A 72 -1.11 4.08 -4.89
N LYS A 73 -0.07 4.73 -5.40
CA LYS A 73 1.25 4.13 -5.39
C LYS A 73 1.61 3.71 -3.98
N GLU A 74 2.06 2.48 -3.86
CA GLU A 74 2.63 1.96 -2.62
C GLU A 74 3.77 2.88 -2.17
N LEU A 75 3.69 3.35 -0.95
CA LEU A 75 4.75 4.16 -0.35
C LEU A 75 5.73 3.20 0.31
N ILE A 76 6.94 3.15 -0.23
CA ILE A 76 8.00 2.29 0.24
C ILE A 76 9.07 3.17 0.88
N PHE A 77 9.40 2.87 2.13
CA PHE A 77 10.45 3.54 2.88
C PHE A 77 11.48 2.50 3.28
N ILE A 78 12.75 2.73 2.94
CA ILE A 78 13.87 1.87 3.31
C ILE A 78 14.89 2.72 4.05
N GLU A 79 15.18 2.32 5.29
CA GLU A 79 16.15 2.96 6.16
C GLU A 79 17.22 1.96 6.63
N GLY A 80 18.39 2.45 6.98
CA GLY A 80 19.47 1.61 7.51
C GLY A 80 20.25 0.83 6.45
N LYS A 81 20.15 1.15 5.16
CA LYS A 81 20.88 0.45 4.09
C LYS A 81 22.39 0.35 4.34
N VAL A 82 23.01 1.42 4.78
CA VAL A 82 24.46 1.43 5.08
C VAL A 82 24.80 0.53 6.25
N ALA A 83 23.90 0.45 7.25
CA ALA A 83 24.10 -0.44 8.40
C ALA A 83 24.09 -1.92 7.99
N SER A 84 23.41 -2.29 6.91
CA SER A 84 23.41 -3.69 6.43
C SER A 84 24.80 -4.19 6.06
N LEU A 85 25.71 -3.32 5.62
CA LEU A 85 27.08 -3.68 5.28
C LEU A 85 27.92 -4.16 6.48
N THR A 86 27.42 -4.03 7.70
CA THR A 86 28.10 -4.56 8.91
C THR A 86 27.83 -6.05 9.15
N TYR A 87 26.80 -6.61 8.52
CA TYR A 87 26.38 -8.01 8.74
C TYR A 87 25.95 -8.75 7.46
N ALA A 88 25.81 -8.04 6.37
CA ALA A 88 25.41 -8.59 5.08
C ALA A 88 26.42 -8.19 3.97
N ASP A 89 26.27 -8.79 2.82
CA ASP A 89 27.12 -8.53 1.66
C ASP A 89 26.65 -7.34 0.80
N LEU A 90 27.42 -7.06 -0.26
CA LEU A 90 27.10 -6.01 -1.21
C LEU A 90 25.82 -6.31 -1.98
N LYS A 91 25.44 -7.58 -2.19
CA LYS A 91 24.21 -7.97 -2.89
C LYS A 91 22.99 -7.52 -2.10
N THR A 92 22.99 -7.73 -0.78
CA THR A 92 21.94 -7.23 0.12
C THR A 92 21.82 -5.71 0.04
N TYR A 93 22.93 -4.99 0.06
CA TYR A 93 22.92 -3.53 -0.08
C TYR A 93 22.32 -3.08 -1.42
N GLN A 94 22.75 -3.70 -2.53
CA GLN A 94 22.23 -3.39 -3.87
C GLN A 94 20.74 -3.72 -4.01
N PHE A 95 20.28 -4.83 -3.42
CA PHE A 95 18.87 -5.17 -3.34
C PHE A 95 18.08 -4.08 -2.62
N LEU A 96 18.53 -3.62 -1.47
CA LEU A 96 17.89 -2.54 -0.69
C LEU A 96 17.93 -1.18 -1.41
N ASP A 97 18.77 -1.00 -2.41
CA ASP A 97 18.83 0.22 -3.20
C ASP A 97 17.73 0.31 -4.28
N ASN A 98 16.99 -0.79 -4.50
CA ASN A 98 15.84 -0.83 -5.40
C ASN A 98 14.52 -1.06 -4.63
N PRO A 99 13.85 0.00 -4.12
CA PRO A 99 12.64 -0.14 -3.30
C PRO A 99 11.50 -0.91 -3.98
N GLN A 100 11.38 -0.81 -5.28
CA GLN A 100 10.34 -1.50 -6.06
C GLN A 100 10.56 -3.03 -6.03
N HIS A 101 11.81 -3.46 -6.23
CA HIS A 101 12.19 -4.86 -6.17
C HIS A 101 12.01 -5.42 -4.75
N VAL A 102 12.48 -4.68 -3.74
CA VAL A 102 12.28 -5.04 -2.33
C VAL A 102 10.81 -5.25 -1.99
N ALA A 103 9.94 -4.33 -2.41
CA ALA A 103 8.50 -4.46 -2.14
C ALA A 103 7.88 -5.67 -2.84
N LEU A 104 8.29 -5.97 -4.07
CA LEU A 104 7.78 -7.11 -4.82
C LEU A 104 8.15 -8.43 -4.12
N GLU A 105 9.42 -8.61 -3.76
CA GLU A 105 9.94 -9.82 -3.14
C GLU A 105 9.39 -10.02 -1.72
N LEU A 106 9.40 -8.96 -0.91
CA LEU A 106 9.00 -9.08 0.50
C LEU A 106 7.48 -9.07 0.70
N ARG A 107 6.67 -8.70 -0.31
CA ARG A 107 5.21 -8.75 -0.20
C ARG A 107 4.72 -10.18 0.03
N SER A 108 5.33 -11.17 -0.62
CA SER A 108 5.00 -12.58 -0.49
C SER A 108 5.61 -13.25 0.74
N ALA A 109 6.49 -12.55 1.46
CA ALA A 109 7.19 -13.10 2.62
C ALA A 109 6.30 -13.45 3.81
N ILE A 110 5.06 -12.95 3.85
CA ILE A 110 4.10 -13.19 4.93
C ILE A 110 2.73 -13.56 4.35
N SER A 111 2.12 -14.63 4.84
CA SER A 111 0.80 -15.11 4.41
C SER A 111 -0.33 -14.24 4.96
N ASP A 112 -1.54 -14.36 4.41
CA ASP A 112 -2.67 -13.51 4.81
C ASP A 112 -3.16 -13.77 6.23
N ASP A 113 -2.99 -14.96 6.76
CA ASP A 113 -3.35 -15.40 8.09
C ASP A 113 -2.27 -15.12 9.17
N GLU A 114 -1.06 -14.74 8.74
CA GLU A 114 0.04 -14.44 9.66
C GLU A 114 0.09 -12.95 10.00
N VAL A 115 0.45 -12.63 11.24
CA VAL A 115 0.70 -11.25 11.70
C VAL A 115 2.19 -10.95 11.72
N THR A 116 3.01 -11.91 12.11
CA THR A 116 4.47 -11.78 12.15
C THR A 116 5.11 -13.09 11.71
N LYS A 117 6.05 -13.00 10.79
CA LYS A 117 6.83 -14.12 10.30
C LYS A 117 8.32 -13.78 10.35
N ILE A 118 9.13 -14.78 10.72
CA ILE A 118 10.58 -14.68 10.72
C ILE A 118 11.10 -15.74 9.77
N SER A 119 11.81 -15.32 8.73
CA SER A 119 12.50 -16.18 7.77
C SER A 119 14.01 -16.02 7.96
N VAL A 120 14.69 -17.09 8.30
CA VAL A 120 16.13 -17.11 8.57
C VAL A 120 16.82 -17.81 7.42
N ALA A 121 17.54 -17.09 6.59
CA ALA A 121 18.25 -17.61 5.41
C ALA A 121 17.38 -18.52 4.51
N GLU A 122 16.08 -18.25 4.40
CA GLU A 122 15.08 -19.06 3.68
C GLU A 122 14.57 -18.37 2.40
N SER A 123 15.24 -17.30 1.96
CA SER A 123 14.78 -16.57 0.77
C SER A 123 15.27 -17.26 -0.51
N THR A 124 14.42 -17.23 -1.53
CA THR A 124 14.80 -17.57 -2.91
C THR A 124 15.61 -16.45 -3.57
N GLU A 125 15.58 -15.26 -3.00
CA GLU A 125 16.37 -14.10 -3.44
C GLU A 125 17.79 -14.21 -2.88
N GLU A 126 18.78 -14.32 -3.74
CA GLU A 126 20.20 -14.49 -3.39
C GLU A 126 20.71 -13.39 -2.44
N ALA A 127 20.17 -12.18 -2.59
CA ALA A 127 20.51 -11.04 -1.72
C ALA A 127 20.07 -11.21 -0.26
N LEU A 128 19.20 -12.17 0.04
CA LEU A 128 18.63 -12.41 1.36
C LEU A 128 19.03 -13.76 1.96
N GLU A 129 19.89 -14.54 1.29
CA GLU A 129 20.31 -15.88 1.74
C GLU A 129 21.06 -15.87 3.07
N ASN A 130 21.79 -14.81 3.37
CA ASN A 130 22.65 -14.70 4.56
C ASN A 130 22.12 -13.74 5.63
N VAL A 131 20.85 -13.43 5.56
CA VAL A 131 20.20 -12.52 6.51
C VAL A 131 18.89 -13.11 7.03
N THR A 132 18.40 -12.53 8.11
CA THR A 132 17.05 -12.80 8.60
C THR A 132 16.12 -11.69 8.14
N VAL A 133 14.96 -12.07 7.65
CA VAL A 133 13.86 -11.16 7.34
C VAL A 133 12.73 -11.39 8.33
N MET A 134 12.42 -10.38 9.14
CA MET A 134 11.24 -10.37 9.99
C MET A 134 10.17 -9.50 9.33
N SER A 135 9.05 -10.09 8.99
CA SER A 135 7.90 -9.44 8.37
C SER A 135 6.77 -9.28 9.39
N HIS A 136 6.21 -8.09 9.48
CA HIS A 136 5.10 -7.79 10.40
C HIS A 136 4.01 -7.03 9.66
N LYS A 137 2.79 -7.54 9.77
CA LYS A 137 1.59 -6.99 9.14
C LYS A 137 0.77 -6.22 10.18
N PHE A 138 0.32 -5.02 9.84
CA PHE A 138 -0.52 -4.21 10.72
C PHE A 138 -1.48 -3.33 9.93
N LEU A 139 -2.61 -3.02 10.54
CA LEU A 139 -3.65 -2.20 9.93
C LEU A 139 -3.40 -0.72 10.24
N ILE A 140 -3.33 0.10 9.19
CA ILE A 140 -3.37 1.57 9.31
C ILE A 140 -4.81 2.00 9.06
N PRO A 141 -5.49 2.63 10.03
CA PRO A 141 -6.84 3.15 9.84
C PRO A 141 -6.92 4.04 8.60
N TYR A 142 -7.97 3.86 7.80
CA TYR A 142 -8.24 4.57 6.55
C TYR A 142 -7.30 4.28 5.38
N ARG A 143 -6.21 3.52 5.58
CA ARG A 143 -5.21 3.19 4.53
C ARG A 143 -5.16 1.71 4.17
N GLY A 144 -5.57 0.85 5.08
CA GLY A 144 -5.51 -0.60 4.89
C GLY A 144 -4.27 -1.24 5.52
N MET A 145 -3.92 -2.42 5.03
CA MET A 145 -2.80 -3.19 5.57
C MET A 145 -1.46 -2.58 5.18
N ALA A 146 -0.56 -2.52 6.14
CA ALA A 146 0.84 -2.16 5.95
C ALA A 146 1.74 -3.34 6.33
N LEU A 147 2.90 -3.39 5.68
CA LEU A 147 3.95 -4.35 5.98
C LEU A 147 5.18 -3.60 6.49
N MET A 148 5.78 -4.12 7.53
CA MET A 148 7.08 -3.70 8.04
C MET A 148 8.02 -4.88 7.98
N HIS A 149 9.15 -4.69 7.32
CA HIS A 149 10.20 -5.69 7.26
C HIS A 149 11.43 -5.19 7.98
N VAL A 150 12.01 -6.04 8.80
CA VAL A 150 13.31 -5.82 9.44
C VAL A 150 14.27 -6.85 8.90
N ILE A 151 15.33 -6.39 8.27
CA ILE A 151 16.40 -7.23 7.74
C ILE A 151 17.59 -7.09 8.70
N GLY A 152 18.09 -8.20 9.16
CA GLY A 152 19.17 -8.23 10.14
C GLY A 152 20.04 -9.49 10.06
N PRO A 153 21.09 -9.58 10.90
CA PRO A 153 21.94 -10.75 10.95
C PRO A 153 21.17 -11.99 11.43
N ILE A 154 21.64 -13.17 11.03
CA ILE A 154 21.04 -14.44 11.45
C ILE A 154 21.03 -14.58 12.97
N GLU A 155 22.03 -14.07 13.65
CA GLU A 155 22.21 -14.18 15.11
C GLU A 155 21.58 -13.02 15.89
N MET A 156 20.51 -12.39 15.37
CA MET A 156 19.84 -11.31 16.10
C MET A 156 18.96 -11.83 17.26
N ASP A 157 18.74 -10.99 18.28
CA ASP A 157 17.80 -11.28 19.37
C ASP A 157 16.34 -11.16 18.88
N TYR A 158 15.79 -12.26 18.38
CA TYR A 158 14.44 -12.34 17.81
C TYR A 158 13.36 -11.91 18.81
N ARG A 159 13.47 -12.29 20.08
CA ARG A 159 12.48 -11.93 21.11
C ARG A 159 12.40 -10.42 21.29
N ARG A 160 13.56 -9.78 21.37
CA ARG A 160 13.64 -8.33 21.48
C ARG A 160 13.13 -7.65 20.20
N MET A 161 13.48 -8.18 19.04
CA MET A 161 13.06 -7.61 17.75
C MET A 161 11.56 -7.73 17.53
N VAL A 162 10.92 -8.86 17.84
CA VAL A 162 9.45 -8.99 17.78
C VAL A 162 8.78 -7.97 18.69
N SER A 163 9.27 -7.80 19.92
CA SER A 163 8.74 -6.81 20.84
C SER A 163 8.89 -5.39 20.30
N LEU A 164 10.04 -5.06 19.72
CA LEU A 164 10.35 -3.75 19.15
C LEU A 164 9.43 -3.45 17.94
N VAL A 165 9.30 -4.40 17.02
CA VAL A 165 8.44 -4.26 15.82
C VAL A 165 6.98 -4.04 16.23
N ASN A 166 6.48 -4.78 17.23
CA ASN A 166 5.14 -4.56 17.76
C ASN A 166 4.95 -3.16 18.38
N VAL A 167 5.95 -2.64 19.08
CA VAL A 167 5.89 -1.28 19.65
C VAL A 167 5.93 -0.23 18.53
N ILE A 168 6.86 -0.38 17.58
CA ILE A 168 7.01 0.56 16.46
C ILE A 168 5.73 0.60 15.62
N SER A 169 5.14 -0.55 15.26
CA SER A 169 3.91 -0.59 14.47
C SER A 169 2.76 0.12 15.18
N ARG A 170 2.60 -0.08 16.51
CA ARG A 170 1.58 0.63 17.30
C ARG A 170 1.80 2.14 17.31
N VAL A 171 3.04 2.58 17.50
CA VAL A 171 3.39 4.01 17.49
C VAL A 171 3.13 4.61 16.11
N LEU A 172 3.48 3.92 15.03
CA LEU A 172 3.19 4.35 13.67
C LEU A 172 1.68 4.48 13.43
N VAL A 173 0.90 3.47 13.82
CA VAL A 173 -0.56 3.50 13.70
C VAL A 173 -1.14 4.71 14.44
N MET A 174 -0.72 4.95 15.68
CA MET A 174 -1.17 6.11 16.46
C MET A 174 -0.82 7.44 15.75
N LYS A 175 0.43 7.62 15.35
CA LYS A 175 0.90 8.85 14.69
C LYS A 175 0.19 9.09 13.35
N LEU A 176 0.02 8.06 12.54
CA LEU A 176 -0.68 8.17 11.27
C LEU A 176 -2.17 8.44 11.46
N THR A 177 -2.81 7.82 12.46
CA THR A 177 -4.22 8.08 12.79
C THR A 177 -4.42 9.52 13.22
N ASP A 178 -3.56 10.05 14.09
CA ASP A 178 -3.62 11.44 14.53
C ASP A 178 -3.40 12.42 13.37
N TYR A 179 -2.45 12.12 12.49
CA TYR A 179 -2.21 12.92 11.29
C TYR A 179 -3.43 12.95 10.36
N TYR A 180 -4.11 11.82 10.15
CA TYR A 180 -5.31 11.76 9.32
C TYR A 180 -6.51 12.45 9.99
N ARG A 181 -6.65 12.36 11.30
CA ARG A 181 -7.67 13.12 12.04
C ARG A 181 -7.46 14.62 11.88
N TYR A 182 -6.22 15.09 11.99
CA TYR A 182 -5.87 16.49 11.79
C TYR A 182 -6.18 16.97 10.37
N LEU A 183 -5.87 16.20 9.35
CA LEU A 183 -6.22 16.53 7.96
C LEU A 183 -7.74 16.61 7.73
N ASN A 184 -8.51 15.75 8.37
CA ASN A 184 -9.97 15.76 8.26
C ASN A 184 -10.60 16.93 9.05
N SER A 185 -10.04 17.32 10.20
CA SER A 185 -10.57 18.43 11.00
C SER A 185 -10.40 19.79 10.33
N ASN A 186 -9.33 20.00 9.56
CA ASN A 186 -9.11 21.26 8.83
C ASN A 186 -10.08 21.51 7.68
N HIS A 187 -10.87 20.52 7.26
CA HIS A 187 -11.92 20.69 6.25
C HIS A 187 -13.25 21.22 6.81
N TYR A 188 -13.43 21.26 8.13
CA TYR A 188 -14.66 21.74 8.77
C TYR A 188 -14.57 23.18 9.29
N GLU A 189 -13.40 23.83 9.22
CA GLU A 189 -13.20 25.20 9.72
C GLU A 189 -13.25 26.29 8.63
N VAL A 190 -13.64 25.98 7.41
CA VAL A 190 -13.83 26.98 6.34
C VAL A 190 -15.26 26.94 5.84
N ASN A 191 -16.15 27.51 6.65
CA ASN A 191 -17.43 28.09 6.18
C ASN A 191 -17.72 29.35 7.02
#